data_552c9b0ba9ea74fd0777832d2eb8f19b
#
_entry.id   552c9b0ba9ea74fd0777832d2eb8f19b
#
_cell.length_a   1.000
_cell.length_b   1.000
_cell.length_c   1.000
_cell.angle_alpha   90.00
_cell.angle_beta   90.00
_cell.angle_gamma   90.00
#
_symmetry.space_group_name_H-M   'P 1'
#
loop_
_entity.id
_entity.type
_entity.pdbx_description
1 polymer ?
#
loop_
_entity_poly.entity_id
_entity_poly.type
_entity_poly.pdbx_seq_one_letter_code
_entity_poly.pdbx_strand_id
1 'polypeptide(L)'
;MTNEQAKAELAAIMDGVQEQMRTIARIQQQRAELTAGATARGKKVTVTVNADNTVIDVKFSADIDELSYSEIAKAVVEATQRAVRQISEKTTDLMSPLDIQRSRMPKLSDLVEGLAEIEIPNPVAASTERPGTAARRRVFDGSGPPPGGAEPDGTRRGKSVTDSSW
;
A
#
# COMPACT_ATOMS: atom_id res chain seq x y z
N MET A 1 16.12 -31.51 32.47
CA MET A 1 14.97 -30.90 31.70
C MET A 1 14.02 -32.03 31.36
N THR A 2 12.80 -31.95 31.82
CA THR A 2 11.78 -32.93 31.48
C THR A 2 11.21 -32.64 30.09
N ASN A 3 10.82 -33.65 29.34
CA ASN A 3 10.24 -33.57 28.01
C ASN A 3 8.98 -32.64 27.97
N GLU A 4 8.28 -32.51 29.07
CA GLU A 4 7.12 -31.64 29.24
C GLU A 4 7.50 -30.14 29.30
N GLN A 5 8.65 -29.81 29.90
CA GLN A 5 9.15 -28.43 29.90
C GLN A 5 9.58 -28.00 28.50
N ALA A 6 10.30 -28.85 27.77
CA ALA A 6 10.69 -28.58 26.39
C ALA A 6 9.47 -28.39 25.46
N LYS A 7 8.42 -29.20 25.66
CA LYS A 7 7.15 -29.04 24.91
C LYS A 7 6.45 -27.73 25.24
N ALA A 8 6.42 -27.34 26.51
CA ALA A 8 5.80 -26.06 26.92
C ALA A 8 6.57 -24.86 26.38
N GLU A 9 7.90 -24.90 26.38
CA GLU A 9 8.73 -23.87 25.79
C GLU A 9 8.52 -23.77 24.26
N LEU A 10 8.47 -24.90 23.57
CA LEU A 10 8.19 -24.94 22.13
C LEU A 10 6.81 -24.39 21.83
N ALA A 11 5.79 -24.74 22.61
CA ALA A 11 4.44 -24.20 22.44
C ALA A 11 4.42 -22.68 22.64
N ALA A 12 5.10 -22.15 23.65
CA ALA A 12 5.18 -20.70 23.87
C ALA A 12 5.89 -19.97 22.73
N ILE A 13 6.94 -20.56 22.16
CA ILE A 13 7.63 -20.01 20.98
C ILE A 13 6.69 -20.01 19.77
N MET A 14 5.96 -21.09 19.53
CA MET A 14 5.01 -21.18 18.42
C MET A 14 3.86 -20.18 18.56
N ASP A 15 3.33 -19.99 19.76
CA ASP A 15 2.32 -18.97 20.03
C ASP A 15 2.85 -17.55 19.79
N GLY A 16 4.08 -17.27 20.18
CA GLY A 16 4.75 -16.02 19.92
C GLY A 16 4.92 -15.73 18.41
N VAL A 17 5.33 -16.75 17.64
CA VAL A 17 5.45 -16.65 16.18
C VAL A 17 4.07 -16.38 15.53
N GLN A 18 3.03 -17.09 15.96
CA GLN A 18 1.68 -16.89 15.43
C GLN A 18 1.17 -15.48 15.72
N GLU A 19 1.38 -14.96 16.94
CA GLU A 19 0.96 -13.59 17.27
C GLU A 19 1.73 -12.55 16.45
N GLN A 20 3.01 -12.77 16.21
CA GLN A 20 3.81 -11.92 15.35
C GLN A 20 3.30 -11.92 13.90
N MET A 21 2.95 -13.09 13.36
CA MET A 21 2.36 -13.21 12.02
C MET A 21 1.03 -12.48 11.91
N ARG A 22 0.16 -12.58 12.92
CA ARG A 22 -1.10 -11.81 12.98
C ARG A 22 -0.86 -10.32 13.00
N THR A 23 0.13 -9.87 13.77
CA THR A 23 0.50 -8.45 13.85
C THR A 23 1.02 -7.93 12.50
N ILE A 24 1.88 -8.69 11.83
CA ILE A 24 2.37 -8.36 10.49
C ILE A 24 1.20 -8.27 9.50
N ALA A 25 0.32 -9.26 9.48
CA ALA A 25 -0.83 -9.27 8.59
C ALA A 25 -1.74 -8.05 8.80
N ARG A 26 -2.01 -7.69 10.07
CA ARG A 26 -2.79 -6.49 10.41
C ARG A 26 -2.14 -5.21 9.92
N ILE A 27 -0.83 -5.05 10.09
CA ILE A 27 -0.09 -3.88 9.65
C ILE A 27 -0.08 -3.80 8.12
N GLN A 28 0.11 -4.92 7.43
CA GLN A 28 0.01 -4.97 5.97
C GLN A 28 -1.37 -4.54 5.47
N GLN A 29 -2.43 -4.99 6.13
CA GLN A 29 -3.80 -4.57 5.82
C GLN A 29 -3.97 -3.07 6.05
N GLN A 30 -3.55 -2.54 7.19
CA GLN A 30 -3.60 -1.11 7.48
C GLN A 30 -2.81 -0.28 6.47
N ARG A 31 -1.61 -0.76 6.06
CA ARG A 31 -0.84 -0.12 5.01
C ARG A 31 -1.61 -0.05 3.69
N ALA A 32 -2.23 -1.15 3.28
CA ALA A 32 -2.99 -1.20 2.03
C ALA A 32 -4.17 -0.21 2.00
N GLU A 33 -4.71 0.16 3.16
CA GLU A 33 -5.79 1.13 3.31
C GLU A 33 -5.32 2.58 3.32
N LEU A 34 -4.02 2.83 3.57
CA LEU A 34 -3.50 4.19 3.67
C LEU A 34 -3.68 4.99 2.37
N THR A 35 -4.07 6.23 2.56
CA THR A 35 -4.11 7.23 1.50
C THR A 35 -3.61 8.57 2.04
N ALA A 36 -3.09 9.39 1.15
CA ALA A 36 -2.74 10.78 1.45
C ALA A 36 -3.22 11.68 0.34
N GLY A 37 -3.72 12.84 0.71
CA GLY A 37 -4.16 13.86 -0.24
C GLY A 37 -3.43 15.17 0.00
N ALA A 38 -3.03 15.83 -1.08
CA ALA A 38 -2.43 17.16 -1.00
C ALA A 38 -3.04 18.09 -2.04
N THR A 39 -2.93 19.37 -1.77
CA THR A 39 -3.50 20.43 -2.62
C THR A 39 -2.42 21.38 -3.13
N ALA A 40 -2.66 21.98 -4.27
CA ALA A 40 -1.83 23.04 -4.85
C ALA A 40 -2.68 24.21 -5.35
N ARG A 41 -2.03 25.36 -5.59
CA ARG A 41 -2.65 26.57 -6.11
C ARG A 41 -3.91 27.01 -5.36
N GLY A 42 -3.80 27.21 -4.03
CA GLY A 42 -4.94 27.66 -3.23
C GLY A 42 -6.10 26.66 -3.17
N LYS A 43 -5.79 25.35 -3.16
CA LYS A 43 -6.76 24.24 -3.20
C LYS A 43 -7.49 24.04 -4.52
N LYS A 44 -7.06 24.70 -5.62
CA LYS A 44 -7.67 24.52 -6.95
C LYS A 44 -7.43 23.14 -7.53
N VAL A 45 -6.34 22.48 -7.14
CA VAL A 45 -6.02 21.09 -7.50
C VAL A 45 -5.80 20.27 -6.25
N THR A 46 -6.47 19.13 -6.15
CA THR A 46 -6.30 18.15 -5.08
C THR A 46 -5.93 16.81 -5.70
N VAL A 47 -4.86 16.19 -5.23
CA VAL A 47 -4.43 14.86 -5.66
C VAL A 47 -4.40 13.93 -4.47
N THR A 48 -4.90 12.71 -4.64
CA THR A 48 -4.84 11.64 -3.63
C THR A 48 -4.03 10.47 -4.16
N VAL A 49 -3.14 9.95 -3.33
CA VAL A 49 -2.31 8.77 -3.62
C VAL A 49 -2.59 7.65 -2.61
N ASN A 50 -2.30 6.41 -2.99
CA ASN A 50 -2.33 5.26 -2.11
C ASN A 50 -0.95 4.96 -1.51
N ALA A 51 -0.84 3.91 -0.69
CA ALA A 51 0.41 3.51 -0.04
C ALA A 51 1.52 3.06 -1.02
N ASP A 52 1.18 2.74 -2.26
CA ASP A 52 2.12 2.37 -3.31
C ASP A 52 2.52 3.57 -4.20
N ASN A 53 2.26 4.80 -3.71
CA ASN A 53 2.53 6.07 -4.40
C ASN A 53 1.78 6.24 -5.73
N THR A 54 0.71 5.46 -5.94
CA THR A 54 -0.13 5.56 -7.13
C THR A 54 -1.18 6.64 -6.93
N VAL A 55 -1.35 7.52 -7.91
CA VAL A 55 -2.44 8.51 -7.92
C VAL A 55 -3.76 7.78 -8.13
N ILE A 56 -4.69 7.93 -7.20
CA ILE A 56 -6.00 7.27 -7.21
C ILE A 56 -7.18 8.24 -7.38
N ASP A 57 -6.93 9.53 -7.18
CA ASP A 57 -7.93 10.57 -7.40
C ASP A 57 -7.30 11.92 -7.69
N VAL A 58 -7.91 12.68 -8.60
CA VAL A 58 -7.57 14.08 -8.89
C VAL A 58 -8.86 14.87 -8.94
N LYS A 59 -8.91 15.95 -8.18
CA LYS A 59 -10.07 16.86 -8.14
C LYS A 59 -9.63 18.27 -8.46
N PHE A 60 -10.45 18.95 -9.24
CA PHE A 60 -10.33 20.36 -9.54
C PHE A 60 -11.46 21.13 -8.84
N SER A 61 -11.17 22.34 -8.36
CA SER A 61 -12.19 23.24 -7.85
C SER A 61 -13.00 23.87 -8.99
N ALA A 62 -14.11 24.50 -8.65
CA ALA A 62 -14.99 25.14 -9.63
C ALA A 62 -14.30 26.32 -10.36
N ASP A 63 -13.32 26.94 -9.72
CA ASP A 63 -12.52 28.08 -10.20
C ASP A 63 -11.20 27.65 -10.85
N ILE A 64 -11.10 26.42 -11.34
CA ILE A 64 -9.92 25.90 -12.03
C ILE A 64 -9.62 26.63 -13.35
N ASP A 65 -10.63 27.18 -13.97
CA ASP A 65 -10.57 27.95 -15.23
C ASP A 65 -9.76 29.24 -15.10
N GLU A 66 -9.54 29.75 -13.90
CA GLU A 66 -8.64 30.89 -13.65
C GLU A 66 -7.16 30.53 -13.90
N LEU A 67 -6.83 29.23 -14.00
CA LEU A 67 -5.48 28.75 -14.27
C LEU A 67 -5.32 28.36 -15.74
N SER A 68 -4.17 28.69 -16.31
CA SER A 68 -3.78 28.16 -17.61
C SER A 68 -3.51 26.63 -17.53
N TYR A 69 -3.64 25.92 -18.63
CA TYR A 69 -3.34 24.49 -18.69
C TYR A 69 -1.92 24.15 -18.20
N SER A 70 -0.95 25.01 -18.47
CA SER A 70 0.42 24.87 -17.98
C SER A 70 0.50 24.97 -16.45
N GLU A 71 -0.27 25.85 -15.84
CA GLU A 71 -0.35 26.00 -14.38
C GLU A 71 -1.07 24.82 -13.74
N ILE A 72 -2.14 24.33 -14.36
CA ILE A 72 -2.86 23.13 -13.93
C ILE A 72 -1.91 21.93 -13.94
N ALA A 73 -1.15 21.73 -15.02
CA ALA A 73 -0.19 20.64 -15.12
C ALA A 73 0.87 20.71 -14.01
N LYS A 74 1.46 21.88 -13.76
CA LYS A 74 2.42 22.11 -12.68
C LYS A 74 1.79 21.87 -11.30
N ALA A 75 0.55 22.29 -11.10
CA ALA A 75 -0.18 22.12 -9.85
C ALA A 75 -0.47 20.64 -9.55
N VAL A 76 -0.80 19.84 -10.56
CA VAL A 76 -0.99 18.38 -10.40
C VAL A 76 0.31 17.73 -9.96
N VAL A 77 1.44 18.03 -10.61
CA VAL A 77 2.74 17.50 -10.23
C VAL A 77 3.11 17.91 -8.79
N GLU A 78 2.94 19.17 -8.44
CA GLU A 78 3.22 19.70 -7.10
C GLU A 78 2.37 19.02 -6.02
N ALA A 79 1.06 18.89 -6.25
CA ALA A 79 0.15 18.22 -5.33
C ALA A 79 0.49 16.73 -5.19
N THR A 80 0.83 16.05 -6.30
CA THR A 80 1.25 14.65 -6.29
C THR A 80 2.50 14.45 -5.44
N GLN A 81 3.54 15.28 -5.64
CA GLN A 81 4.77 15.17 -4.87
C GLN A 81 4.56 15.42 -3.37
N ARG A 82 3.67 16.34 -3.01
CA ARG A 82 3.29 16.56 -1.61
C ARG A 82 2.54 15.37 -1.03
N ALA A 83 1.58 14.81 -1.78
CA ALA A 83 0.81 13.65 -1.35
C ALA A 83 1.73 12.42 -1.16
N VAL A 84 2.70 12.20 -2.05
CA VAL A 84 3.69 11.12 -1.94
C VAL A 84 4.55 11.28 -0.68
N ARG A 85 5.00 12.48 -0.35
CA ARG A 85 5.73 12.70 0.91
C ARG A 85 4.89 12.35 2.13
N GLN A 86 3.63 12.80 2.16
CA GLN A 86 2.72 12.52 3.27
C GLN A 86 2.41 11.01 3.42
N ILE A 87 2.24 10.28 2.30
CA ILE A 87 2.00 8.84 2.40
C ILE A 87 3.23 8.08 2.86
N SER A 88 4.43 8.51 2.47
CA SER A 88 5.69 7.95 2.96
C SER A 88 5.84 8.14 4.47
N GLU A 89 5.57 9.33 4.99
CA GLU A 89 5.58 9.61 6.43
C GLU A 89 4.59 8.71 7.17
N LYS A 90 3.33 8.63 6.73
CA LYS A 90 2.31 7.78 7.32
C LYS A 90 2.70 6.29 7.31
N THR A 91 3.31 5.83 6.22
CA THR A 91 3.77 4.44 6.10
C THR A 91 4.93 4.17 7.08
N THR A 92 5.87 5.11 7.20
CA THR A 92 6.98 5.01 8.16
C THR A 92 6.45 4.96 9.60
N ASP A 93 5.52 5.83 9.95
CA ASP A 93 4.90 5.86 11.28
C ASP A 93 4.18 4.54 11.60
N LEU A 94 3.46 3.99 10.63
CA LEU A 94 2.77 2.70 10.78
C LEU A 94 3.74 1.53 10.98
N MET A 95 4.91 1.56 10.32
CA MET A 95 5.92 0.50 10.41
C MET A 95 6.83 0.62 11.63
N SER A 96 6.93 1.80 12.22
CA SER A 96 7.82 2.10 13.36
C SER A 96 7.71 1.11 14.53
N PRO A 97 6.52 0.66 14.99
CA PRO A 97 6.42 -0.33 16.05
C PRO A 97 7.07 -1.67 15.71
N LEU A 98 7.01 -2.09 14.43
CA LEU A 98 7.65 -3.33 13.98
C LEU A 98 9.17 -3.20 14.00
N ASP A 99 9.71 -2.06 13.57
CA ASP A 99 11.15 -1.81 13.58
C ASP A 99 11.72 -1.81 14.99
N ILE A 100 10.98 -1.25 15.97
CA ILE A 100 11.35 -1.27 17.38
C ILE A 100 11.33 -2.71 17.92
N GLN A 101 10.32 -3.50 17.61
CA GLN A 101 10.26 -4.90 18.02
C GLN A 101 11.40 -5.71 17.39
N ARG A 102 11.64 -5.52 16.09
CA ARG A 102 12.69 -6.20 15.34
C ARG A 102 14.10 -5.90 15.88
N SER A 103 14.34 -4.65 16.28
CA SER A 103 15.65 -4.27 16.87
C SER A 103 15.91 -4.85 18.25
N ARG A 104 14.87 -5.27 18.97
CA ARG A 104 14.96 -5.90 20.30
C ARG A 104 15.09 -7.42 20.24
N MET A 105 14.82 -8.04 19.10
CA MET A 105 14.94 -9.49 18.94
C MET A 105 16.36 -9.85 18.51
N PRO A 106 16.99 -10.85 19.17
CA PRO A 106 18.21 -11.43 18.63
C PRO A 106 17.90 -12.01 17.25
N LYS A 107 18.82 -11.85 16.31
CA LYS A 107 18.66 -12.44 14.98
C LYS A 107 18.55 -13.95 15.14
N LEU A 108 17.45 -14.52 14.67
CA LEU A 108 17.23 -15.99 14.70
C LEU A 108 18.36 -16.76 14.03
N SER A 109 19.01 -16.15 13.03
CA SER A 109 20.22 -16.70 12.40
C SER A 109 21.41 -16.87 13.34
N ASP A 110 21.45 -16.12 14.45
CA ASP A 110 22.53 -16.20 15.43
C ASP A 110 22.27 -17.29 16.49
N LEU A 111 21.05 -17.85 16.52
CA LEU A 111 20.60 -18.81 17.54
C LEU A 111 20.56 -20.26 17.03
N VAL A 112 20.38 -20.49 15.73
CA VAL A 112 20.26 -21.82 15.15
C VAL A 112 20.84 -21.88 13.74
N GLU A 113 21.95 -22.59 13.56
CA GLU A 113 22.45 -22.99 12.23
C GLU A 113 21.47 -23.95 11.58
N GLY A 114 20.90 -23.58 10.43
CA GLY A 114 20.02 -24.43 9.61
C GLY A 114 18.53 -24.21 9.70
N LEU A 115 18.06 -23.09 10.32
CA LEU A 115 16.67 -22.71 10.20
C LEU A 115 16.35 -22.27 8.75
N ALA A 116 15.35 -22.94 8.17
CA ALA A 116 14.77 -22.53 6.90
C ALA A 116 14.35 -21.07 6.98
N GLU A 117 14.68 -20.31 5.94
CA GLU A 117 14.30 -18.91 5.78
C GLU A 117 12.78 -18.77 5.97
N ILE A 118 12.36 -18.03 7.00
CA ILE A 118 10.94 -17.77 7.24
C ILE A 118 10.46 -16.90 6.08
N GLU A 119 9.62 -17.46 5.26
CA GLU A 119 9.01 -16.76 4.13
C GLU A 119 8.16 -15.59 4.65
N ILE A 120 8.68 -14.37 4.50
CA ILE A 120 7.96 -13.17 4.90
C ILE A 120 6.80 -12.98 3.89
N PRO A 121 5.54 -12.89 4.36
CA PRO A 121 4.41 -12.68 3.46
C PRO A 121 4.65 -11.48 2.55
N ASN A 122 4.39 -11.66 1.25
CA ASN A 122 4.49 -10.56 0.29
C ASN A 122 3.62 -9.38 0.73
N PRO A 123 4.10 -8.14 0.56
CA PRO A 123 3.31 -6.95 0.90
C PRO A 123 1.98 -6.95 0.13
N VAL A 124 0.88 -6.73 0.84
CA VAL A 124 -0.43 -6.57 0.22
C VAL A 124 -0.42 -5.29 -0.60
N ALA A 125 -0.76 -5.40 -1.88
CA ALA A 125 -0.87 -4.25 -2.78
C ALA A 125 -1.94 -3.27 -2.27
N ALA A 126 -1.65 -1.97 -2.34
CA ALA A 126 -2.61 -0.95 -1.95
C ALA A 126 -3.72 -0.82 -3.00
N SER A 127 -4.97 -0.62 -2.55
CA SER A 127 -6.09 -0.43 -3.45
C SER A 127 -5.89 0.81 -4.34
N THR A 128 -6.14 0.65 -5.64
CA THR A 128 -6.16 1.73 -6.63
C THR A 128 -7.51 2.45 -6.70
N GLU A 129 -8.51 1.97 -5.99
CA GLU A 129 -9.84 2.55 -5.95
C GLU A 129 -9.85 3.91 -5.20
N ARG A 130 -10.71 4.82 -5.66
CA ARG A 130 -10.87 6.14 -5.04
C ARG A 130 -11.30 6.04 -3.58
N PRO A 131 -10.81 6.94 -2.71
CA PRO A 131 -11.24 6.99 -1.32
C PRO A 131 -12.77 7.14 -1.21
N GLY A 132 -13.39 6.38 -0.28
CA GLY A 132 -14.81 6.48 0.01
C GLY A 132 -15.76 5.79 -0.97
N THR A 133 -15.26 5.12 -2.01
CA THR A 133 -16.09 4.36 -2.94
C THR A 133 -16.53 3.02 -2.36
N ALA A 134 -17.68 2.50 -2.85
CA ALA A 134 -18.14 1.17 -2.50
C ALA A 134 -17.17 0.08 -3.01
N ALA A 135 -16.50 0.32 -4.14
CA ALA A 135 -15.48 -0.57 -4.69
C ALA A 135 -14.31 -0.73 -3.71
N ARG A 136 -13.78 0.38 -3.17
CA ARG A 136 -12.71 0.34 -2.16
C ARG A 136 -13.14 -0.41 -0.91
N ARG A 137 -14.36 -0.20 -0.43
CA ARG A 137 -14.88 -0.93 0.74
C ARG A 137 -14.92 -2.44 0.51
N ARG A 138 -15.37 -2.91 -0.66
CA ARG A 138 -15.41 -4.33 -1.01
C ARG A 138 -14.04 -5.00 -1.02
N VAL A 139 -12.99 -4.30 -1.41
CA VAL A 139 -11.62 -4.82 -1.39
C VAL A 139 -11.20 -5.14 0.05
N PHE A 140 -11.57 -4.31 1.01
CA PHE A 140 -11.18 -4.49 2.41
C PHE A 140 -12.14 -5.37 3.22
N ASP A 141 -13.42 -5.44 2.84
CA ASP A 141 -14.42 -6.33 3.46
C ASP A 141 -14.33 -7.79 2.95
N GLY A 142 -13.38 -8.10 2.09
CA GLY A 142 -13.17 -9.46 1.57
C GLY A 142 -14.21 -9.94 0.57
N SER A 143 -15.12 -9.07 0.11
CA SER A 143 -16.17 -9.39 -0.86
C SER A 143 -15.85 -8.98 -2.31
N GLY A 144 -14.64 -8.49 -2.54
CA GLY A 144 -14.14 -8.08 -3.87
C GLY A 144 -13.03 -8.99 -4.41
N PRO A 145 -12.74 -8.94 -5.71
CA PRO A 145 -11.59 -9.62 -6.27
C PRO A 145 -10.29 -9.05 -5.66
N PRO A 146 -9.23 -9.88 -5.51
CA PRO A 146 -7.97 -9.44 -4.91
C PRO A 146 -7.38 -8.27 -5.73
N PRO A 147 -6.79 -7.27 -5.07
CA PRO A 147 -6.11 -6.17 -5.74
C PRO A 147 -4.92 -6.74 -6.54
N GLY A 148 -4.91 -6.52 -7.85
CA GLY A 148 -3.80 -6.90 -8.74
C GLY A 148 -4.10 -7.95 -9.81
N GLY A 149 -5.31 -8.51 -9.85
CA GLY A 149 -5.75 -9.38 -10.93
C GLY A 149 -6.33 -8.58 -12.10
N ALA A 150 -5.50 -7.88 -12.86
CA ALA A 150 -5.87 -7.51 -14.22
C ALA A 150 -5.81 -8.79 -15.05
N GLU A 151 -6.95 -9.42 -15.32
CA GLU A 151 -7.03 -10.41 -16.38
C GLU A 151 -6.57 -9.75 -17.70
N PRO A 152 -5.72 -10.41 -18.49
CA PRO A 152 -5.46 -9.95 -19.84
C PRO A 152 -6.76 -10.17 -20.63
N ASP A 153 -7.50 -9.10 -20.86
CA ASP A 153 -8.63 -9.10 -21.81
C ASP A 153 -8.10 -9.46 -23.21
N GLY A 154 -8.13 -10.74 -23.47
CA GLY A 154 -7.96 -11.28 -24.80
C GLY A 154 -9.20 -10.96 -25.61
N THR A 155 -9.00 -10.26 -26.72
CA THR A 155 -9.96 -9.96 -27.80
C THR A 155 -10.62 -8.58 -27.79
N ARG A 156 -9.81 -7.56 -28.05
CA ARG A 156 -10.28 -6.49 -28.92
C ARG A 156 -9.29 -6.29 -30.06
N ARG A 157 -9.61 -6.87 -31.20
CA ARG A 157 -9.12 -6.42 -32.52
C ARG A 157 -9.45 -4.94 -32.67
N GLY A 158 -8.57 -4.08 -32.17
CA GLY A 158 -8.60 -2.64 -32.38
C GLY A 158 -8.05 -2.35 -33.77
N LYS A 159 -8.86 -1.75 -34.63
CA LYS A 159 -8.44 -1.14 -35.87
C LYS A 159 -7.27 -0.21 -35.62
N SER A 160 -6.16 -0.46 -36.31
CA SER A 160 -5.03 0.43 -36.46
C SER A 160 -5.51 1.81 -36.96
N VAL A 161 -5.28 2.85 -36.17
CA VAL A 161 -5.43 4.26 -36.58
C VAL A 161 -4.06 4.77 -36.97
N THR A 162 -3.51 4.20 -38.05
CA THR A 162 -2.35 4.74 -38.75
C THR A 162 -2.60 4.65 -40.23
N ASP A 163 -3.52 5.45 -40.70
CA ASP A 163 -3.57 5.87 -42.10
C ASP A 163 -3.92 7.35 -42.15
N SER A 164 -2.90 8.17 -42.17
CA SER A 164 -2.95 9.58 -42.53
C SER A 164 -1.70 9.89 -43.31
N SER A 165 -1.81 9.70 -44.58
CA SER A 165 -0.96 10.33 -45.57
C SER A 165 -1.02 11.86 -45.43
N TRP A 166 0.13 12.45 -45.16
CA TRP A 166 0.59 13.76 -45.66
C TRP A 166 2.06 13.68 -45.96
#